data_b5cb4a693b85bb0a787df76fccedbc59
#
_entry.id   b5cb4a693b85bb0a787df76fccedbc59
#
_cell.length_a   1.000
_cell.length_b   1.000
_cell.length_c   1.000
_cell.angle_alpha   90.00
_cell.angle_beta   90.00
_cell.angle_gamma   90.00
#
_symmetry.space_group_name_H-M   'P 1'
#
loop_
_entity.id
_entity.type
_entity.pdbx_description
1 polymer ?
#
loop_
_entity_poly.entity_id
_entity_poly.type
_entity_poly.pdbx_seq_one_letter_code
_entity_poly.pdbx_strand_id
1 'polypeptide(L)'
;TGLIKGFTILEILIVLAIISISGTSFYLILNEPKSFNSYKQTINEYKMLSIYSGNTYAFTRNSINILNQDVWEEIETADFSDIYSVTNNQNRTNILEDEDFFLIISPGNEISIKSITLEGGTTVEL
;
A
#
# COMPACT_ATOMS: atom_id res chain seq x y z
N THR A 1 -42.40 12.71 -37.32
CA THR A 1 -41.31 11.99 -37.21
C THR A 1 -40.38 12.12 -35.99
N GLY A 2 -40.88 11.72 -34.86
CA GLY A 2 -40.14 11.66 -33.63
C GLY A 2 -38.86 10.82 -33.71
N LEU A 3 -38.74 9.95 -34.69
CA LEU A 3 -37.57 9.10 -34.89
C LEU A 3 -36.31 9.87 -35.30
N ILE A 4 -36.47 11.07 -35.85
CA ILE A 4 -35.34 11.88 -36.33
C ILE A 4 -34.88 12.89 -35.29
N LYS A 5 -35.64 13.04 -34.19
CA LYS A 5 -35.38 14.08 -33.18
C LYS A 5 -34.39 13.69 -32.11
N GLY A 6 -33.59 12.67 -32.34
CA GLY A 6 -32.62 12.25 -31.37
C GLY A 6 -33.15 11.25 -30.36
N PHE A 7 -32.60 11.31 -29.19
CA PHE A 7 -32.80 10.28 -28.16
C PHE A 7 -34.16 10.39 -27.51
N THR A 8 -34.79 9.24 -27.25
CA THR A 8 -35.96 9.17 -26.42
C THR A 8 -35.60 9.45 -24.95
N ILE A 9 -36.60 9.81 -24.16
CA ILE A 9 -36.40 10.01 -22.71
C ILE A 9 -35.84 8.74 -22.08
N LEU A 10 -36.28 7.57 -22.52
CA LEU A 10 -35.79 6.29 -22.02
C LEU A 10 -34.30 6.08 -22.33
N GLU A 11 -33.87 6.43 -23.54
CA GLU A 11 -32.44 6.34 -23.89
C GLU A 11 -31.57 7.28 -23.05
N ILE A 12 -32.02 8.50 -22.81
CA ILE A 12 -31.32 9.45 -21.94
C ILE A 12 -31.23 8.91 -20.52
N LEU A 13 -32.30 8.35 -19.99
CA LEU A 13 -32.32 7.77 -18.66
C LEU A 13 -31.35 6.58 -18.53
N ILE A 14 -31.29 5.73 -19.52
CA ILE A 14 -30.35 4.60 -19.55
C ILE A 14 -28.91 5.09 -19.58
N VAL A 15 -28.60 6.07 -20.41
CA VAL A 15 -27.25 6.66 -20.51
C VAL A 15 -26.83 7.30 -19.17
N LEU A 16 -27.74 8.07 -18.56
CA LEU A 16 -27.49 8.67 -17.25
C LEU A 16 -27.27 7.64 -16.16
N ALA A 17 -28.02 6.55 -16.18
CA ALA A 17 -27.86 5.45 -15.24
C ALA A 17 -26.47 4.79 -15.38
N ILE A 18 -26.03 4.53 -16.59
CA ILE A 18 -24.73 3.94 -16.88
C ILE A 18 -23.61 4.87 -16.41
N ILE A 19 -23.69 6.16 -16.71
CA ILE A 19 -22.72 7.15 -16.28
C ILE A 19 -22.65 7.25 -14.76
N SER A 20 -23.81 7.22 -14.09
CA SER A 20 -23.87 7.30 -12.63
C SER A 20 -23.23 6.09 -11.95
N ILE A 21 -23.52 4.89 -12.45
CA ILE A 21 -22.93 3.65 -11.93
C ILE A 21 -21.40 3.65 -12.14
N SER A 22 -20.95 4.01 -13.33
CA SER A 22 -19.51 4.07 -13.67
C SER A 22 -18.80 5.10 -12.83
N GLY A 23 -19.38 6.28 -12.64
CA GLY A 23 -18.81 7.35 -11.82
C GLY A 23 -18.71 6.96 -10.35
N THR A 24 -19.74 6.31 -9.81
CA THR A 24 -19.72 5.83 -8.43
C THR A 24 -18.68 4.76 -8.21
N SER A 25 -18.56 3.79 -9.13
CA SER A 25 -17.54 2.75 -9.05
C SER A 25 -16.13 3.33 -9.10
N PHE A 26 -15.90 4.30 -9.96
CA PHE A 26 -14.61 4.97 -10.07
C PHE A 26 -14.28 5.76 -8.81
N TYR A 27 -15.26 6.47 -8.25
CA TYR A 27 -15.11 7.19 -6.99
C TYR A 27 -14.73 6.25 -5.83
N LEU A 28 -15.38 5.11 -5.70
CA LEU A 28 -15.08 4.14 -4.67
C LEU A 28 -13.67 3.56 -4.81
N ILE A 29 -13.21 3.31 -6.03
CA ILE A 29 -11.84 2.84 -6.28
C ILE A 29 -10.81 3.89 -5.86
N LEU A 30 -11.05 5.17 -6.20
CA LEU A 30 -10.14 6.27 -5.86
C LEU A 30 -10.09 6.59 -4.37
N ASN A 31 -11.19 6.37 -3.65
CA ASN A 31 -11.31 6.70 -2.23
C ASN A 31 -11.30 5.48 -1.33
N GLU A 32 -10.84 4.34 -1.83
CA GLU A 32 -10.65 3.17 -0.98
C GLU A 32 -9.76 3.55 0.22
N PRO A 33 -10.21 3.26 1.46
CA PRO A 33 -9.34 3.46 2.60
C PRO A 33 -8.12 2.55 2.44
N LYS A 34 -6.95 3.03 2.89
CA LYS A 34 -5.75 2.22 2.91
C LYS A 34 -6.04 0.95 3.71
N SER A 35 -6.28 -0.14 3.00
CA SER A 35 -6.46 -1.44 3.64
C SER A 35 -5.09 -2.01 3.99
N PHE A 36 -5.04 -2.91 4.96
CA PHE A 36 -3.79 -3.61 5.27
C PHE A 36 -3.24 -4.39 4.07
N ASN A 37 -4.05 -4.69 3.06
CA ASN A 37 -3.60 -5.25 1.80
C ASN A 37 -2.64 -4.32 1.05
N SER A 38 -2.77 -2.99 1.20
CA SER A 38 -1.86 -2.04 0.56
C SER A 38 -0.46 -2.07 1.18
N TYR A 39 -0.33 -2.29 2.48
CA TYR A 39 0.98 -2.47 3.12
C TYR A 39 1.67 -3.73 2.61
N LYS A 40 0.94 -4.84 2.57
CA LYS A 40 1.46 -6.10 2.07
C LYS A 40 1.87 -6.01 0.60
N GLN A 41 1.08 -5.33 -0.21
CA GLN A 41 1.40 -5.10 -1.62
C GLN A 41 2.68 -4.29 -1.78
N THR A 42 2.81 -3.18 -1.06
CA THR A 42 4.02 -2.34 -1.09
C THR A 42 5.26 -3.14 -0.67
N ILE A 43 5.15 -3.90 0.40
CA ILE A 43 6.26 -4.74 0.89
C ILE A 43 6.64 -5.79 -0.15
N ASN A 44 5.68 -6.43 -0.79
CA ASN A 44 5.94 -7.42 -1.84
C ASN A 44 6.60 -6.78 -3.07
N GLU A 45 6.22 -5.57 -3.45
CA GLU A 45 6.87 -4.84 -4.54
C GLU A 45 8.35 -4.59 -4.24
N TYR A 46 8.68 -4.17 -3.03
CA TYR A 46 10.07 -3.97 -2.61
C TYR A 46 10.84 -5.26 -2.44
N LYS A 47 10.19 -6.35 -2.04
CA LYS A 47 10.82 -7.68 -2.05
C LYS A 47 11.25 -8.08 -3.45
N MET A 48 10.37 -7.92 -4.44
CA MET A 48 10.68 -8.19 -5.84
C MET A 48 11.81 -7.27 -6.33
N LEU A 49 11.73 -5.98 -6.04
CA LEU A 49 12.75 -5.02 -6.42
C LEU A 49 14.10 -5.35 -5.80
N SER A 50 14.14 -5.78 -4.55
CA SER A 50 15.35 -6.22 -3.86
C SER A 50 16.00 -7.43 -4.55
N ILE A 51 15.20 -8.40 -4.94
CA ILE A 51 15.68 -9.59 -5.66
C ILE A 51 16.28 -9.22 -7.00
N TYR A 52 15.60 -8.37 -7.79
CA TYR A 52 16.06 -8.00 -9.13
C TYR A 52 17.24 -7.03 -9.12
N SER A 53 17.29 -6.10 -8.19
CA SER A 53 18.34 -5.06 -8.14
C SER A 53 19.55 -5.44 -7.28
N GLY A 54 19.39 -6.41 -6.38
CA GLY A 54 20.42 -6.76 -5.40
C GLY A 54 20.58 -5.74 -4.28
N ASN A 55 19.63 -4.82 -4.11
CA ASN A 55 19.66 -3.78 -3.08
C ASN A 55 18.91 -4.18 -1.82
N THR A 56 19.33 -3.61 -0.70
CA THR A 56 18.65 -3.75 0.60
C THR A 56 17.85 -2.48 0.87
N TYR A 57 16.60 -2.65 1.29
CA TYR A 57 15.67 -1.56 1.60
C TYR A 57 15.29 -1.59 3.07
N ALA A 58 15.09 -0.42 3.66
CA ALA A 58 14.59 -0.30 5.02
C ALA A 58 13.44 0.71 5.08
N PHE A 59 12.44 0.40 5.88
CA PHE A 59 11.22 1.19 6.01
C PHE A 59 11.16 1.81 7.40
N THR A 60 10.89 3.12 7.42
CA THR A 60 10.43 3.83 8.61
C THR A 60 8.94 4.15 8.44
N ARG A 61 8.31 4.71 9.47
CA ARG A 61 6.93 5.18 9.34
C ARG A 61 6.71 6.20 8.22
N ASN A 62 7.72 6.98 7.90
CA ASN A 62 7.59 8.13 7.02
C ASN A 62 8.38 8.00 5.71
N SER A 63 9.23 7.01 5.60
CA SER A 63 10.14 6.92 4.45
C SER A 63 10.53 5.49 4.10
N ILE A 64 10.98 5.34 2.87
CA ILE A 64 11.62 4.12 2.38
C ILE A 64 13.05 4.48 2.01
N ASN A 65 14.00 3.70 2.50
CA ASN A 65 15.43 3.96 2.33
C ASN A 65 16.10 2.80 1.62
N ILE A 66 17.15 3.12 0.89
CA ILE A 66 18.03 2.14 0.23
C ILE A 66 19.40 2.17 0.89
N LEU A 67 20.00 0.99 1.06
CA LEU A 67 21.39 0.89 1.53
C LEU A 67 22.33 1.07 0.35
N ASN A 68 23.12 2.15 0.38
CA ASN A 68 24.10 2.48 -0.65
C ASN A 68 25.45 2.73 0.00
N GLN A 69 26.43 1.84 -0.27
CA GLN A 69 27.79 1.96 0.28
C GLN A 69 27.81 2.13 1.82
N ASP A 70 27.06 1.30 2.51
CA ASP A 70 26.88 1.30 3.97
C ASP A 70 26.20 2.55 4.55
N VAL A 71 25.58 3.37 3.71
CA VAL A 71 24.79 4.53 4.09
C VAL A 71 23.34 4.38 3.65
N TRP A 72 22.42 4.68 4.55
CA TRP A 72 20.99 4.68 4.22
C TRP A 72 20.61 6.01 3.57
N GLU A 73 19.99 5.91 2.40
CA GLU A 73 19.50 7.08 1.65
C GLU A 73 17.99 6.97 1.48
N GLU A 74 17.25 8.03 1.80
CA GLU A 74 15.82 8.09 1.55
C GLU A 74 15.56 8.20 0.06
N ILE A 75 14.73 7.29 -0.48
CA ILE A 75 14.38 7.27 -1.90
C ILE A 75 12.91 7.65 -2.14
N GLU A 76 12.05 7.49 -1.13
CA GLU A 76 10.63 7.74 -1.26
C GLU A 76 10.04 8.08 0.10
N THR A 77 9.06 8.98 0.11
CA THR A 77 8.24 9.21 1.29
C THR A 77 7.14 8.14 1.33
N ALA A 78 6.78 7.72 2.53
CA ALA A 78 5.74 6.73 2.74
C ALA A 78 4.89 7.12 3.94
N ASP A 79 3.66 6.63 3.97
CA ASP A 79 2.76 6.87 5.07
C ASP A 79 2.40 5.54 5.73
N PHE A 80 3.20 5.16 6.72
CA PHE A 80 2.99 3.99 7.57
C PHE A 80 2.64 4.40 8.99
N SER A 81 2.01 5.57 9.16
CA SER A 81 1.68 6.13 10.47
C SER A 81 0.70 5.27 11.29
N ASP A 82 -0.07 4.41 10.61
CA ASP A 82 -1.03 3.51 11.28
C ASP A 82 -0.37 2.28 11.93
N ILE A 83 0.91 2.06 11.72
CA ILE A 83 1.64 0.95 12.31
C ILE A 83 1.96 1.26 13.76
N TYR A 84 1.43 0.47 14.68
CA TYR A 84 1.64 0.62 16.11
C TYR A 84 2.85 -0.17 16.60
N SER A 85 2.95 -1.43 16.22
CA SER A 85 4.02 -2.31 16.63
C SER A 85 4.38 -3.32 15.55
N VAL A 86 5.54 -3.93 15.69
CA VAL A 86 6.02 -4.97 14.78
C VAL A 86 6.49 -6.17 15.60
N THR A 87 6.30 -7.36 15.05
CA THR A 87 6.78 -8.62 15.65
C THR A 87 7.89 -9.18 14.77
N ASN A 88 9.05 -9.42 15.36
CA ASN A 88 10.19 -9.98 14.63
C ASN A 88 10.09 -11.50 14.48
N ASN A 89 11.06 -12.09 13.79
CA ASN A 89 11.09 -13.54 13.54
C ASN A 89 11.31 -14.39 14.79
N GLN A 90 11.74 -13.79 15.89
CA GLN A 90 11.85 -14.44 17.20
C GLN A 90 10.61 -14.26 18.06
N ASN A 91 9.49 -13.82 17.51
CA ASN A 91 8.22 -13.55 18.19
C ASN A 91 8.28 -12.44 19.25
N ARG A 92 9.24 -11.53 19.13
CA ARG A 92 9.33 -10.34 19.98
C ARG A 92 8.57 -9.19 19.33
N THR A 93 7.69 -8.58 20.13
CA THR A 93 6.90 -7.43 19.69
C THR A 93 7.48 -6.15 20.27
N ASN A 94 7.74 -5.19 19.42
CA ASN A 94 8.24 -3.86 19.79
C ASN A 94 7.28 -2.78 19.31
N ILE A 95 7.03 -1.80 20.17
CA ILE A 95 6.29 -0.59 19.79
C ILE A 95 7.19 0.24 18.88
N LEU A 96 6.62 0.70 17.77
CA LEU A 96 7.36 1.41 16.75
C LEU A 96 7.46 2.90 17.05
N GLU A 97 8.66 3.45 16.97
CA GLU A 97 8.93 4.89 17.00
C GLU A 97 9.11 5.41 15.57
N ASP A 98 8.89 6.73 15.37
CA ASP A 98 8.79 7.32 14.04
C ASP A 98 10.04 7.15 13.17
N GLU A 99 11.23 7.18 13.77
CA GLU A 99 12.50 7.10 13.05
C GLU A 99 13.08 5.69 12.99
N ASP A 100 12.43 4.72 13.61
CA ASP A 100 12.94 3.35 13.63
C ASP A 100 12.73 2.65 12.29
N PHE A 101 13.76 1.94 11.86
CA PHE A 101 13.62 0.98 10.76
C PHE A 101 12.83 -0.23 11.27
N PHE A 102 11.56 -0.29 10.94
CA PHE A 102 10.72 -1.40 11.39
C PHE A 102 10.82 -2.61 10.47
N LEU A 103 11.26 -2.43 9.24
CA LEU A 103 11.34 -3.49 8.24
C LEU A 103 12.59 -3.32 7.39
N ILE A 104 13.36 -4.38 7.28
CA ILE A 104 14.52 -4.45 6.38
C ILE A 104 14.31 -5.62 5.43
N ILE A 105 14.40 -5.35 4.13
CA ILE A 105 14.27 -6.34 3.07
C ILE A 105 15.62 -6.52 2.40
N SER A 106 16.14 -7.75 2.44
CA SER A 106 17.43 -8.13 1.85
C SER A 106 17.23 -8.92 0.55
N PRO A 107 18.21 -8.91 -0.37
CA PRO A 107 18.07 -9.53 -1.69
C PRO A 107 17.78 -11.04 -1.70
N GLY A 108 18.06 -11.74 -0.62
CA GLY A 108 17.78 -13.17 -0.50
C GLY A 108 16.35 -13.53 -0.17
N ASN A 109 15.39 -12.65 -0.40
CA ASN A 109 13.99 -12.79 0.01
C ASN A 109 13.83 -12.86 1.54
N GLU A 110 14.73 -12.19 2.25
CA GLU A 110 14.72 -12.13 3.71
C GLU A 110 14.04 -10.86 4.18
N ILE A 111 13.16 -11.01 5.16
CA ILE A 111 12.44 -9.92 5.82
C ILE A 111 12.74 -9.98 7.30
N SER A 112 13.04 -8.83 7.91
CA SER A 112 13.43 -8.74 9.33
C SER A 112 12.29 -8.95 10.31
N ILE A 113 11.03 -8.80 9.87
CA ILE A 113 9.86 -8.92 10.72
C ILE A 113 8.88 -9.97 10.19
N LYS A 114 8.07 -10.48 11.09
CA LYS A 114 7.06 -11.50 10.80
C LYS A 114 5.68 -10.90 10.55
N SER A 115 5.32 -9.88 11.32
CA SER A 115 4.00 -9.25 11.25
C SER A 115 4.03 -7.81 11.72
N ILE A 116 3.00 -7.07 11.31
CA ILE A 116 2.77 -5.67 11.65
C ILE A 116 1.42 -5.59 12.36
N THR A 117 1.34 -4.85 13.46
CA THR A 117 0.09 -4.55 14.14
C THR A 117 -0.25 -3.09 13.95
N LEU A 118 -1.44 -2.81 13.43
CA LEU A 118 -1.95 -1.47 13.20
C LEU A 118 -2.60 -0.92 14.47
N GLU A 119 -2.78 0.41 14.54
CA GLU A 119 -3.37 1.07 15.71
C GLU A 119 -4.77 0.53 16.07
N GLY A 120 -5.53 0.04 15.12
CA GLY A 120 -6.84 -0.57 15.35
C GLY A 120 -6.80 -1.99 15.91
N GLY A 121 -5.61 -2.55 16.16
CA GLY A 121 -5.45 -3.92 16.64
C GLY A 121 -5.40 -4.98 15.54
N THR A 122 -5.51 -4.58 14.27
CA THR A 122 -5.42 -5.48 13.12
C THR A 122 -3.97 -5.91 12.90
N THR A 123 -3.73 -7.21 12.76
CA THR A 123 -2.40 -7.76 12.49
C THR A 123 -2.29 -8.19 11.04
N VAL A 124 -1.21 -7.78 10.39
CA VAL A 124 -0.87 -8.17 9.01
C VAL A 124 0.34 -9.08 9.04
N GLU A 125 0.17 -10.31 8.58
CA GLU A 125 1.29 -11.24 8.44
C GLU A 125 2.01 -11.05 7.10
N LEU A 126 3.32 -11.04 7.15
CA LEU A 126 4.16 -10.81 5.98
C LEU A 126 4.76 -12.10 5.41
#